data_151854fd0f6ec7d00a3bf120807e3eb6
#
_entry.id   151854fd0f6ec7d00a3bf120807e3eb6
#
_cell.length_a   1.000
_cell.length_b   1.000
_cell.length_c   1.000
_cell.angle_alpha   90.00
_cell.angle_beta   90.00
_cell.angle_gamma   90.00
#
_symmetry.space_group_name_H-M   'P 1'
#
loop_
_entity.id
_entity.type
_entity.pdbx_description
1 polymer ?
#
loop_
_entity_poly.entity_id
_entity_poly.type
_entity_poly.pdbx_seq_one_letter_code
_entity_poly.pdbx_strand_id
1 'polypeptide(L)'
;MKNKVKEMRRVSFRVICATVSCLIITLLCGCNLFVTDKDKFYLNKNLDYDLTWIDLEKAGTDIIIPTKVGDKEIREIYLADPYFTWIDSLDVSRIKELRSFHLELFTDEKKSKLRKLDFSKNKELRDIFISKTNALEKILFNSDCESILIDGSDIKSVNLRPLEKLEDFSYYNGPLEELDISNNQNLESITVVDSNVKKLDVSHNPKLKYILIDEGTEVIGPTNAHINYNKKTK
;
A
#
# COMPACT_ATOMS: atom_id res chain seq x y z
N MET A 1 10.79 -37.34 0.35
CA MET A 1 10.21 -36.40 -0.62
C MET A 1 8.90 -36.89 -1.23
N LYS A 2 8.75 -38.15 -1.63
CA LYS A 2 7.50 -38.66 -2.27
C LYS A 2 6.24 -38.68 -1.36
N ASN A 3 6.38 -38.74 -0.05
CA ASN A 3 5.22 -38.75 0.86
C ASN A 3 4.64 -37.34 1.12
N LYS A 4 5.44 -36.28 1.09
CA LYS A 4 4.95 -34.89 1.23
C LYS A 4 4.08 -34.44 0.05
N VAL A 5 4.41 -34.89 -1.15
CA VAL A 5 3.62 -34.55 -2.36
C VAL A 5 2.26 -35.27 -2.37
N LYS A 6 2.15 -36.45 -1.74
CA LYS A 6 0.89 -37.21 -1.65
C LYS A 6 -0.07 -36.60 -0.61
N GLU A 7 0.45 -36.02 0.47
CA GLU A 7 -0.35 -35.30 1.47
C GLU A 7 -0.88 -33.97 0.91
N MET A 8 -0.07 -33.22 0.18
CA MET A 8 -0.49 -31.98 -0.49
C MET A 8 -1.65 -32.20 -1.48
N ARG A 9 -1.68 -33.32 -2.23
CA ARG A 9 -2.78 -33.63 -3.15
C ARG A 9 -4.09 -34.03 -2.45
N ARG A 10 -4.04 -34.56 -1.23
CA ARG A 10 -5.26 -34.91 -0.44
C ARG A 10 -5.93 -33.70 0.21
N VAL A 11 -5.14 -32.67 0.55
CA VAL A 11 -5.66 -31.40 1.10
C VAL A 11 -6.39 -30.60 0.02
N SER A 12 -5.89 -30.60 -1.22
CA SER A 12 -6.49 -29.88 -2.35
C SER A 12 -7.94 -30.36 -2.67
N PHE A 13 -8.24 -31.64 -2.51
CA PHE A 13 -9.57 -32.19 -2.84
C PHE A 13 -10.65 -31.91 -1.76
N ARG A 14 -10.25 -31.72 -0.50
CA ARG A 14 -11.18 -31.37 0.61
C ARG A 14 -11.55 -29.87 0.60
N VAL A 15 -10.66 -29.00 0.10
CA VAL A 15 -10.90 -27.55 -0.02
C VAL A 15 -11.94 -27.27 -1.10
N ILE A 16 -11.96 -28.04 -2.21
CA ILE A 16 -12.93 -27.85 -3.30
C ILE A 16 -14.36 -28.16 -2.84
N CYS A 17 -14.56 -29.16 -1.97
CA CYS A 17 -15.90 -29.47 -1.43
C CYS A 17 -16.40 -28.44 -0.41
N ALA A 18 -15.51 -27.81 0.38
CA ALA A 18 -15.89 -26.76 1.32
C ALA A 18 -16.26 -25.45 0.62
N THR A 19 -15.59 -25.12 -0.51
CA THR A 19 -15.87 -23.91 -1.29
C THR A 19 -17.22 -23.97 -2.00
N VAL A 20 -17.66 -25.13 -2.48
CA VAL A 20 -18.98 -25.31 -3.14
C VAL A 20 -20.12 -25.15 -2.13
N SER A 21 -19.96 -25.65 -0.90
CA SER A 21 -20.97 -25.47 0.17
C SER A 21 -21.07 -24.02 0.65
N CYS A 22 -19.95 -23.29 0.74
CA CYS A 22 -19.95 -21.84 1.04
C CYS A 22 -20.58 -21.01 -0.07
N LEU A 23 -20.37 -21.36 -1.36
CA LEU A 23 -20.95 -20.63 -2.48
C LEU A 23 -22.51 -20.64 -2.45
N ILE A 24 -23.12 -21.75 -2.01
CA ILE A 24 -24.57 -21.89 -1.92
C ILE A 24 -25.14 -21.07 -0.77
N ILE A 25 -24.42 -20.94 0.35
CA ILE A 25 -24.85 -20.16 1.53
C ILE A 25 -24.73 -18.64 1.26
N THR A 26 -23.73 -18.19 0.49
CA THR A 26 -23.54 -16.77 0.16
C THR A 26 -24.54 -16.23 -0.86
N LEU A 27 -25.05 -17.08 -1.76
CA LEU A 27 -26.11 -16.70 -2.71
C LEU A 27 -27.47 -16.47 -2.02
N LEU A 28 -27.69 -17.06 -0.83
CA LEU A 28 -28.95 -16.93 -0.09
C LEU A 28 -28.95 -15.77 0.93
N CYS A 29 -27.79 -15.24 1.34
CA CYS A 29 -27.71 -14.21 2.37
C CYS A 29 -27.26 -12.83 1.89
N GLY A 30 -26.88 -12.64 0.62
CA GLY A 30 -26.45 -11.33 0.09
C GLY A 30 -25.17 -10.77 0.72
N CYS A 31 -24.43 -11.56 1.52
CA CYS A 31 -23.18 -11.17 2.16
C CYS A 31 -22.00 -11.75 1.38
N ASN A 32 -21.25 -10.93 0.66
CA ASN A 32 -19.96 -11.32 0.11
C ASN A 32 -18.95 -11.58 1.24
N LEU A 33 -18.95 -12.78 1.77
CA LEU A 33 -18.11 -13.24 2.88
C LEU A 33 -17.00 -14.19 2.39
N PHE A 34 -16.20 -13.76 1.42
CA PHE A 34 -14.93 -14.42 1.15
C PHE A 34 -13.83 -13.75 1.98
N VAL A 35 -13.72 -14.15 3.24
CA VAL A 35 -12.51 -13.90 4.03
C VAL A 35 -11.50 -14.96 3.58
N THR A 36 -10.37 -14.55 3.06
CA THR A 36 -9.27 -15.45 2.69
C THR A 36 -8.89 -16.28 3.93
N ASP A 37 -8.72 -17.57 3.75
CA ASP A 37 -8.56 -18.54 4.84
C ASP A 37 -7.32 -18.22 5.71
N LYS A 38 -7.46 -18.34 7.04
CA LYS A 38 -6.41 -17.96 8.02
C LYS A 38 -5.10 -18.75 7.82
N ASP A 39 -5.16 -19.94 7.23
CA ASP A 39 -3.99 -20.78 6.95
C ASP A 39 -3.10 -20.26 5.80
N LYS A 40 -3.50 -19.15 5.19
CA LYS A 40 -2.79 -18.50 4.08
C LYS A 40 -1.97 -17.30 4.53
N PHE A 41 -2.16 -16.85 5.77
CA PHE A 41 -1.55 -15.67 6.34
C PHE A 41 -0.60 -16.05 7.47
N TYR A 42 0.57 -15.42 7.49
CA TYR A 42 1.62 -15.77 8.44
C TYR A 42 2.11 -14.55 9.21
N LEU A 43 2.29 -14.73 10.51
CA LEU A 43 2.87 -13.77 11.40
C LEU A 43 4.37 -14.02 11.53
N ASN A 44 5.17 -12.98 11.54
CA ASN A 44 6.56 -13.09 11.91
C ASN A 44 6.71 -12.80 13.41
N LYS A 45 7.07 -13.81 14.18
CA LYS A 45 7.24 -13.70 15.64
C LYS A 45 8.45 -12.84 16.06
N ASN A 46 9.36 -12.55 15.13
CA ASN A 46 10.61 -11.83 15.38
C ASN A 46 10.59 -10.38 14.92
N LEU A 47 9.53 -9.95 14.27
CA LEU A 47 9.33 -8.57 13.80
C LEU A 47 8.15 -7.95 14.55
N ASP A 48 8.18 -6.64 14.71
CA ASP A 48 7.12 -5.87 15.37
C ASP A 48 5.82 -5.80 14.56
N TYR A 49 5.82 -6.35 13.33
CA TYR A 49 4.67 -6.37 12.43
C TYR A 49 3.77 -7.59 12.66
N ASP A 50 2.48 -7.40 12.49
CA ASP A 50 1.47 -8.43 12.73
C ASP A 50 1.36 -9.41 11.57
N LEU A 51 1.30 -8.91 10.32
CA LEU A 51 1.22 -9.72 9.11
C LEU A 51 2.42 -9.47 8.23
N THR A 52 3.19 -10.52 7.93
CA THR A 52 4.43 -10.39 7.17
C THR A 52 4.50 -11.25 5.92
N TRP A 53 3.63 -12.23 5.77
CA TRP A 53 3.64 -13.09 4.59
C TRP A 53 2.28 -13.68 4.26
N ILE A 54 2.02 -13.83 2.95
CA ILE A 54 0.81 -14.43 2.39
C ILE A 54 1.22 -15.55 1.43
N ASP A 55 0.65 -16.73 1.62
CA ASP A 55 0.82 -17.84 0.68
C ASP A 55 -0.08 -17.63 -0.54
N LEU A 56 0.45 -17.00 -1.57
CA LEU A 56 -0.29 -16.67 -2.79
C LEU A 56 -0.74 -17.89 -3.59
N GLU A 57 -0.04 -19.03 -3.49
CA GLU A 57 -0.50 -20.27 -4.14
C GLU A 57 -1.85 -20.74 -3.57
N LYS A 58 -2.07 -20.46 -2.28
CA LYS A 58 -3.34 -20.80 -1.61
C LYS A 58 -4.34 -19.64 -1.60
N ALA A 59 -3.85 -18.41 -1.48
CA ALA A 59 -4.71 -17.22 -1.38
C ALA A 59 -5.28 -16.79 -2.74
N GLY A 60 -4.57 -17.08 -3.83
CA GLY A 60 -4.90 -16.54 -5.14
C GLY A 60 -4.38 -15.11 -5.29
N THR A 61 -4.86 -14.40 -6.29
CA THR A 61 -4.40 -13.04 -6.64
C THR A 61 -5.33 -11.93 -6.13
N ASP A 62 -6.57 -12.28 -5.79
CA ASP A 62 -7.55 -11.38 -5.18
C ASP A 62 -7.59 -11.61 -3.67
N ILE A 63 -6.91 -10.74 -2.93
CA ILE A 63 -6.63 -10.95 -1.52
C ILE A 63 -7.49 -10.06 -0.65
N ILE A 64 -8.18 -10.68 0.32
CA ILE A 64 -8.86 -9.99 1.41
C ILE A 64 -8.10 -10.32 2.69
N ILE A 65 -7.49 -9.31 3.30
CA ILE A 65 -6.76 -9.50 4.56
C ILE A 65 -7.77 -9.70 5.70
N PRO A 66 -7.62 -10.78 6.52
CA PRO A 66 -8.46 -11.00 7.67
C PRO A 66 -8.13 -9.99 8.78
N THR A 67 -9.07 -9.77 9.71
CA THR A 67 -8.83 -8.90 10.87
C THR A 67 -7.90 -9.52 11.89
N LYS A 68 -7.75 -10.85 11.86
CA LYS A 68 -6.92 -11.63 12.79
C LYS A 68 -6.24 -12.79 12.07
N VAL A 69 -5.05 -13.12 12.53
CA VAL A 69 -4.35 -14.37 12.19
C VAL A 69 -4.12 -15.14 13.49
N GLY A 70 -4.74 -16.34 13.62
CA GLY A 70 -4.86 -16.99 14.91
C GLY A 70 -5.66 -16.14 15.90
N ASP A 71 -5.11 -15.92 17.09
CA ASP A 71 -5.71 -15.07 18.12
C ASP A 71 -5.24 -13.59 18.07
N LYS A 72 -4.28 -13.27 17.19
CA LYS A 72 -3.67 -11.94 17.09
C LYS A 72 -4.45 -11.07 16.10
N GLU A 73 -4.89 -9.89 16.54
CA GLU A 73 -5.44 -8.85 15.68
C GLU A 73 -4.34 -8.23 14.83
N ILE A 74 -4.68 -7.91 13.57
CA ILE A 74 -3.76 -7.28 12.64
C ILE A 74 -3.93 -5.76 12.76
N ARG A 75 -2.84 -5.08 13.10
CA ARG A 75 -2.75 -3.62 13.17
C ARG A 75 -1.63 -3.07 12.27
N GLU A 76 -0.69 -3.94 11.92
CA GLU A 76 0.47 -3.60 11.11
C GLU A 76 0.70 -4.68 10.05
N ILE A 77 0.86 -4.24 8.80
CA ILE A 77 1.07 -5.11 7.65
C ILE A 77 2.41 -4.77 7.03
N TYR A 78 3.27 -5.79 6.87
CA TYR A 78 4.53 -5.69 6.19
C TYR A 78 4.65 -6.80 5.14
N LEU A 79 4.37 -6.47 3.89
CA LEU A 79 4.40 -7.38 2.75
C LEU A 79 5.55 -6.98 1.81
N ALA A 80 6.74 -7.52 2.08
CA ALA A 80 7.95 -7.28 1.33
C ALA A 80 8.64 -8.60 1.01
N ASP A 81 8.10 -9.33 0.04
CA ASP A 81 8.61 -10.63 -0.37
C ASP A 81 8.73 -10.67 -1.89
N PRO A 82 9.84 -11.21 -2.46
CA PRO A 82 10.02 -11.34 -3.90
C PRO A 82 8.94 -12.19 -4.59
N TYR A 83 8.14 -12.93 -3.83
CA TYR A 83 7.03 -13.74 -4.35
C TYR A 83 5.69 -13.00 -4.45
N PHE A 84 5.56 -11.77 -3.92
CA PHE A 84 4.34 -10.95 -4.02
C PHE A 84 4.11 -10.29 -5.39
N THR A 85 4.63 -10.87 -6.44
CA THR A 85 4.61 -10.26 -7.77
C THR A 85 3.26 -10.34 -8.50
N TRP A 86 2.24 -11.04 -7.94
CA TRP A 86 1.03 -11.42 -8.69
C TRP A 86 -0.27 -11.07 -7.99
N ILE A 87 -0.29 -10.00 -7.24
CA ILE A 87 -1.51 -9.51 -6.61
C ILE A 87 -2.30 -8.71 -7.64
N ASP A 88 -3.55 -9.10 -7.89
CA ASP A 88 -4.50 -8.38 -8.74
C ASP A 88 -5.32 -7.38 -7.92
N SER A 89 -5.72 -7.77 -6.70
CA SER A 89 -6.37 -6.88 -5.74
C SER A 89 -5.98 -7.18 -4.29
N LEU A 90 -6.01 -6.15 -3.44
CA LEU A 90 -5.71 -6.25 -2.02
C LEU A 90 -6.72 -5.42 -1.22
N ASP A 91 -7.59 -6.10 -0.48
CA ASP A 91 -8.61 -5.49 0.38
C ASP A 91 -8.20 -5.54 1.85
N VAL A 92 -7.93 -4.37 2.43
CA VAL A 92 -7.64 -4.17 3.86
C VAL A 92 -8.79 -3.48 4.59
N SER A 93 -9.93 -3.26 3.94
CA SER A 93 -11.04 -2.42 4.43
C SER A 93 -11.68 -2.90 5.72
N ARG A 94 -11.45 -4.16 6.09
CA ARG A 94 -11.98 -4.80 7.31
C ARG A 94 -11.13 -4.53 8.54
N ILE A 95 -9.86 -4.15 8.36
CA ILE A 95 -8.90 -3.92 9.45
C ILE A 95 -9.02 -2.45 9.89
N LYS A 96 -9.99 -2.16 10.75
CA LYS A 96 -10.27 -0.77 11.15
C LYS A 96 -9.17 -0.17 12.02
N GLU A 97 -8.46 -1.00 12.76
CA GLU A 97 -7.36 -0.61 13.64
C GLU A 97 -5.99 -0.70 12.96
N LEU A 98 -5.95 -0.82 11.63
CA LEU A 98 -4.68 -0.80 10.87
C LEU A 98 -3.97 0.53 11.08
N ARG A 99 -2.71 0.50 11.54
CA ARG A 99 -1.89 1.67 11.88
C ARG A 99 -0.76 1.90 10.90
N SER A 100 -0.16 0.80 10.41
CA SER A 100 0.94 0.85 9.46
C SER A 100 0.73 -0.16 8.33
N PHE A 101 1.03 0.26 7.10
CA PHE A 101 0.94 -0.55 5.91
C PHE A 101 2.18 -0.42 5.05
N HIS A 102 2.90 -1.52 4.90
CA HIS A 102 4.09 -1.62 4.05
C HIS A 102 3.85 -2.68 2.97
N LEU A 103 3.96 -2.27 1.71
CA LEU A 103 3.90 -3.15 0.55
C LEU A 103 5.09 -2.86 -0.36
N GLU A 104 5.93 -3.87 -0.59
CA GLU A 104 7.01 -3.83 -1.59
C GLU A 104 6.90 -5.02 -2.53
N LEU A 105 6.72 -4.76 -3.83
CA LEU A 105 6.60 -5.79 -4.85
C LEU A 105 7.91 -5.92 -5.62
N PHE A 106 8.63 -7.02 -5.45
CA PHE A 106 9.89 -7.28 -6.13
C PHE A 106 9.64 -7.85 -7.53
N THR A 107 9.46 -6.99 -8.54
CA THR A 107 9.19 -7.48 -9.90
C THR A 107 10.08 -6.84 -10.94
N ASP A 108 11.02 -7.60 -11.47
CA ASP A 108 11.70 -7.22 -12.71
C ASP A 108 11.02 -7.78 -13.98
N GLU A 109 10.22 -8.85 -13.87
CA GLU A 109 9.74 -9.58 -15.06
C GLU A 109 8.21 -9.65 -15.25
N LYS A 110 7.41 -9.44 -14.23
CA LYS A 110 5.93 -9.45 -14.37
C LYS A 110 5.33 -8.25 -13.67
N LYS A 111 4.70 -7.38 -14.44
CA LYS A 111 3.97 -6.23 -13.89
C LYS A 111 2.90 -6.73 -12.93
N SER A 112 2.91 -6.25 -11.69
CA SER A 112 1.78 -6.37 -10.79
C SER A 112 0.53 -5.86 -11.51
N LYS A 113 -0.62 -6.47 -11.26
CA LYS A 113 -1.91 -5.99 -11.77
C LYS A 113 -2.67 -5.17 -10.74
N LEU A 114 -2.10 -4.95 -9.57
CA LEU A 114 -2.67 -4.13 -8.51
C LEU A 114 -2.73 -2.66 -8.96
N ARG A 115 -3.93 -2.22 -9.38
CA ARG A 115 -4.15 -0.86 -9.91
C ARG A 115 -4.64 0.12 -8.88
N LYS A 116 -5.24 -0.36 -7.80
CA LYS A 116 -5.86 0.48 -6.77
C LYS A 116 -5.61 -0.07 -5.38
N LEU A 117 -5.31 0.84 -4.45
CA LEU A 117 -5.37 0.60 -3.01
C LEU A 117 -6.39 1.55 -2.38
N ASP A 118 -7.18 1.04 -1.44
CA ASP A 118 -8.24 1.82 -0.79
C ASP A 118 -8.14 1.71 0.73
N PHE A 119 -7.62 2.76 1.35
CA PHE A 119 -7.48 2.90 2.79
C PHE A 119 -8.56 3.78 3.44
N SER A 120 -9.57 4.21 2.70
CA SER A 120 -10.59 5.15 3.18
C SER A 120 -11.35 4.67 4.42
N LYS A 121 -11.34 3.36 4.70
CA LYS A 121 -11.98 2.75 5.86
C LYS A 121 -11.04 2.47 7.04
N ASN A 122 -9.74 2.62 6.85
CA ASN A 122 -8.70 2.32 7.86
C ASN A 122 -8.36 3.61 8.62
N LYS A 123 -9.24 4.06 9.52
CA LYS A 123 -9.14 5.39 10.14
C LYS A 123 -7.95 5.57 11.10
N GLU A 124 -7.41 4.48 11.62
CA GLU A 124 -6.22 4.51 12.48
C GLU A 124 -4.90 4.47 11.70
N LEU A 125 -4.96 4.32 10.35
CA LEU A 125 -3.78 4.18 9.51
C LEU A 125 -3.05 5.51 9.40
N ARG A 126 -1.77 5.51 9.84
CA ARG A 126 -0.89 6.69 9.89
C ARG A 126 0.25 6.59 8.89
N ASP A 127 0.82 5.39 8.76
CA ASP A 127 2.03 5.17 7.99
C ASP A 127 1.76 4.28 6.79
N ILE A 128 2.08 4.76 5.60
CA ILE A 128 1.92 4.04 4.33
C ILE A 128 3.26 4.04 3.60
N PHE A 129 3.79 2.85 3.37
CA PHE A 129 4.96 2.62 2.52
C PHE A 129 4.57 1.70 1.37
N ILE A 130 4.73 2.16 0.14
CA ILE A 130 4.41 1.40 -1.07
C ILE A 130 5.59 1.52 -2.03
N SER A 131 6.16 0.40 -2.42
CA SER A 131 7.31 0.38 -3.33
C SER A 131 7.16 -0.65 -4.43
N LYS A 132 7.72 -0.34 -5.60
CA LYS A 132 7.77 -1.22 -6.79
C LYS A 132 6.42 -1.72 -7.28
N THR A 133 5.40 -0.88 -7.15
CA THR A 133 4.01 -1.19 -7.56
C THR A 133 3.70 -0.62 -8.94
N ASN A 134 4.47 -0.97 -9.94
CA ASN A 134 4.49 -0.36 -11.28
C ASN A 134 3.14 -0.30 -12.02
N ALA A 135 2.11 -1.03 -11.57
CA ALA A 135 0.77 -0.95 -12.15
C ALA A 135 -0.20 -0.13 -11.30
N LEU A 136 0.23 0.37 -10.13
CA LEU A 136 -0.64 1.11 -9.22
C LEU A 136 -0.92 2.51 -9.77
N GLU A 137 -2.19 2.76 -10.09
CA GLU A 137 -2.66 4.00 -10.70
C GLU A 137 -3.37 4.91 -9.69
N LYS A 138 -3.87 4.34 -8.57
CA LYS A 138 -4.71 5.09 -7.63
C LYS A 138 -4.59 4.60 -6.20
N ILE A 139 -4.48 5.54 -5.28
CA ILE A 139 -4.61 5.31 -3.84
C ILE A 139 -5.72 6.21 -3.29
N LEU A 140 -6.57 5.65 -2.43
CA LEU A 140 -7.51 6.41 -1.61
C LEU A 140 -7.04 6.35 -0.16
N PHE A 141 -6.81 7.51 0.42
CA PHE A 141 -6.34 7.65 1.80
C PHE A 141 -7.49 7.85 2.78
N ASN A 142 -7.24 7.59 4.06
CA ASN A 142 -8.03 8.12 5.17
C ASN A 142 -7.51 9.53 5.54
N SER A 143 -8.22 10.22 6.44
CA SER A 143 -7.85 11.58 6.86
C SER A 143 -6.73 11.65 7.90
N ASP A 144 -6.35 10.53 8.49
CA ASP A 144 -5.44 10.48 9.64
C ASP A 144 -4.00 10.07 9.28
N CYS A 145 -3.70 9.89 7.99
CA CYS A 145 -2.34 9.59 7.53
C CYS A 145 -1.37 10.72 7.92
N GLU A 146 -0.24 10.33 8.51
CA GLU A 146 0.85 11.21 8.96
C GLU A 146 2.07 11.09 8.03
N SER A 147 2.36 9.88 7.53
CA SER A 147 3.52 9.61 6.67
C SER A 147 3.14 8.75 5.47
N ILE A 148 3.56 9.16 4.28
CA ILE A 148 3.30 8.45 3.02
C ILE A 148 4.57 8.40 2.19
N LEU A 149 4.99 7.18 1.82
CA LEU A 149 6.04 6.96 0.84
C LEU A 149 5.50 6.08 -0.30
N ILE A 150 5.69 6.56 -1.54
CA ILE A 150 5.34 5.86 -2.77
C ILE A 150 6.56 5.85 -3.68
N ASP A 151 7.01 4.67 -4.06
CA ASP A 151 8.16 4.49 -4.95
C ASP A 151 7.85 3.51 -6.08
N GLY A 152 8.08 3.90 -7.32
CA GLY A 152 7.86 3.04 -8.49
C GLY A 152 6.40 2.67 -8.69
N SER A 153 5.57 3.64 -9.10
CA SER A 153 4.15 3.46 -9.38
C SER A 153 3.75 4.11 -10.70
N ASP A 154 2.56 3.80 -11.23
CA ASP A 154 1.97 4.47 -12.42
C ASP A 154 1.01 5.63 -12.02
N ILE A 155 1.13 6.15 -10.79
CA ILE A 155 0.28 7.23 -10.26
C ILE A 155 0.65 8.56 -10.92
N LYS A 156 -0.29 9.16 -11.65
CA LYS A 156 -0.13 10.47 -12.30
C LYS A 156 -0.62 11.64 -11.44
N SER A 157 -1.53 11.38 -10.52
CA SER A 157 -2.04 12.37 -9.59
C SER A 157 -2.39 11.72 -8.26
N VAL A 158 -2.19 12.46 -7.17
CA VAL A 158 -2.51 12.01 -5.82
C VAL A 158 -3.34 13.07 -5.12
N ASN A 159 -4.43 12.66 -4.46
CA ASN A 159 -5.26 13.59 -3.70
C ASN A 159 -4.83 13.60 -2.22
N LEU A 160 -4.04 14.59 -1.85
CA LEU A 160 -3.59 14.80 -0.47
C LEU A 160 -4.51 15.75 0.34
N ARG A 161 -5.50 16.37 -0.28
CA ARG A 161 -6.37 17.37 0.38
C ARG A 161 -7.06 16.89 1.68
N PRO A 162 -7.50 15.61 1.80
CA PRO A 162 -8.10 15.14 3.05
C PRO A 162 -7.12 14.95 4.21
N LEU A 163 -5.81 15.04 3.96
CA LEU A 163 -4.74 14.61 4.88
C LEU A 163 -4.22 15.80 5.70
N GLU A 164 -5.06 16.36 6.57
CA GLU A 164 -4.69 17.51 7.38
C GLU A 164 -3.56 17.24 8.38
N LYS A 165 -3.35 15.95 8.74
CA LYS A 165 -2.30 15.51 9.68
C LYS A 165 -0.99 15.12 9.00
N LEU A 166 -0.92 15.17 7.65
CA LEU A 166 0.26 14.74 6.91
C LEU A 166 1.47 15.59 7.28
N GLU A 167 2.51 14.91 7.78
CA GLU A 167 3.80 15.48 8.17
C GLU A 167 4.91 15.18 7.15
N ASP A 168 4.89 13.96 6.58
CA ASP A 168 5.88 13.51 5.62
C ASP A 168 5.22 12.94 4.35
N PHE A 169 5.62 13.45 3.19
CA PHE A 169 5.24 12.92 1.90
C PHE A 169 6.45 12.67 1.02
N SER A 170 6.60 11.45 0.55
CA SER A 170 7.66 11.05 -0.37
C SER A 170 7.12 10.32 -1.59
N TYR A 171 7.52 10.78 -2.78
CA TYR A 171 7.21 10.17 -4.06
C TYR A 171 8.46 10.02 -4.90
N TYR A 172 8.71 8.82 -5.40
CA TYR A 172 9.87 8.48 -6.21
C TYR A 172 9.48 7.67 -7.45
N ASN A 173 10.24 7.82 -8.52
CA ASN A 173 10.26 6.92 -9.67
C ASN A 173 8.88 6.65 -10.28
N GLY A 174 8.19 7.70 -10.71
CA GLY A 174 6.88 7.54 -11.34
C GLY A 174 6.37 8.80 -12.05
N PRO A 175 5.25 8.68 -12.77
CA PRO A 175 4.76 9.71 -13.68
C PRO A 175 3.93 10.81 -13.01
N LEU A 176 4.12 11.09 -11.71
CA LEU A 176 3.35 12.15 -11.02
C LEU A 176 3.54 13.49 -11.73
N GLU A 177 2.43 14.10 -12.17
CA GLU A 177 2.42 15.31 -12.98
C GLU A 177 2.07 16.56 -12.14
N GLU A 178 1.15 16.41 -11.19
CA GLU A 178 0.65 17.50 -10.35
C GLU A 178 0.57 17.08 -8.89
N LEU A 179 0.87 18.03 -8.01
CA LEU A 179 0.82 17.83 -6.57
C LEU A 179 0.27 19.08 -5.87
N ASP A 180 -0.93 18.95 -5.28
CA ASP A 180 -1.56 19.98 -4.47
C ASP A 180 -1.40 19.63 -2.99
N ILE A 181 -0.60 20.44 -2.29
CA ILE A 181 -0.33 20.32 -0.85
C ILE A 181 -0.94 21.48 -0.03
N SER A 182 -1.82 22.27 -0.62
CA SER A 182 -2.35 23.50 -0.01
C SER A 182 -3.12 23.25 1.32
N ASN A 183 -3.69 22.07 1.51
CA ASN A 183 -4.39 21.69 2.73
C ASN A 183 -3.49 21.02 3.78
N ASN A 184 -2.24 20.68 3.44
CA ASN A 184 -1.35 19.92 4.31
C ASN A 184 -0.46 20.88 5.14
N GLN A 185 -1.08 21.69 6.01
CA GLN A 185 -0.39 22.73 6.79
C GLN A 185 0.59 22.16 7.81
N ASN A 186 0.47 20.88 8.14
CA ASN A 186 1.36 20.18 9.07
C ASN A 186 2.59 19.58 8.39
N LEU A 187 2.68 19.66 7.05
CA LEU A 187 3.76 19.05 6.29
C LEU A 187 5.12 19.64 6.69
N GLU A 188 6.01 18.76 7.17
CA GLU A 188 7.37 19.10 7.60
C GLU A 188 8.42 18.73 6.56
N SER A 189 8.18 17.64 5.82
CA SER A 189 9.09 17.11 4.81
C SER A 189 8.35 16.72 3.54
N ILE A 190 8.91 17.08 2.40
CA ILE A 190 8.40 16.67 1.09
C ILE A 190 9.54 16.24 0.18
N THR A 191 9.37 15.06 -0.42
CA THR A 191 10.27 14.53 -1.45
C THR A 191 9.46 14.17 -2.69
N VAL A 192 9.84 14.72 -3.85
CA VAL A 192 9.23 14.41 -5.15
C VAL A 192 10.34 14.31 -6.19
N VAL A 193 10.81 13.09 -6.42
CA VAL A 193 12.01 12.80 -7.21
C VAL A 193 11.71 11.80 -8.31
N ASP A 194 12.36 11.97 -9.46
CA ASP A 194 12.15 11.18 -10.68
C ASP A 194 10.67 11.15 -11.07
N SER A 195 10.09 12.36 -11.09
CA SER A 195 8.68 12.66 -11.37
C SER A 195 8.52 13.56 -12.59
N ASN A 196 7.27 13.89 -12.95
CA ASN A 196 6.93 14.86 -13.98
C ASN A 196 6.42 16.19 -13.40
N VAL A 197 6.46 16.37 -12.08
CA VAL A 197 6.03 17.60 -11.41
C VAL A 197 6.92 18.77 -11.85
N LYS A 198 6.31 19.86 -12.35
CA LYS A 198 7.02 21.04 -12.84
C LYS A 198 6.97 22.20 -11.86
N LYS A 199 5.96 22.20 -10.98
CA LYS A 199 5.74 23.27 -10.01
C LYS A 199 5.27 22.68 -8.69
N LEU A 200 5.80 23.23 -7.60
CA LEU A 200 5.40 22.90 -6.24
C LEU A 200 5.11 24.21 -5.49
N ASP A 201 3.84 24.45 -5.19
CA ASP A 201 3.43 25.60 -4.39
C ASP A 201 3.45 25.23 -2.91
N VAL A 202 4.33 25.90 -2.15
CA VAL A 202 4.54 25.69 -0.72
C VAL A 202 3.99 26.85 0.13
N SER A 203 3.22 27.76 -0.46
CA SER A 203 2.71 28.97 0.20
C SER A 203 1.87 28.69 1.44
N HIS A 204 1.26 27.49 1.52
CA HIS A 204 0.36 27.10 2.60
C HIS A 204 1.00 26.09 3.58
N ASN A 205 2.31 25.84 3.47
CA ASN A 205 2.99 24.82 4.28
C ASN A 205 4.04 25.46 5.21
N PRO A 206 3.62 26.20 6.25
CA PRO A 206 4.53 26.99 7.08
C PRO A 206 5.49 26.15 7.93
N LYS A 207 5.19 24.84 8.11
CA LYS A 207 6.02 23.93 8.89
C LYS A 207 7.09 23.21 8.08
N LEU A 208 7.14 23.39 6.75
CA LEU A 208 8.13 22.73 5.90
C LEU A 208 9.55 23.07 6.34
N LYS A 209 10.34 22.03 6.58
CA LYS A 209 11.75 22.06 6.95
C LYS A 209 12.64 21.55 5.81
N TYR A 210 12.16 20.55 5.06
CA TYR A 210 12.92 19.86 4.04
C TYR A 210 12.12 19.70 2.75
N ILE A 211 12.73 20.04 1.64
CA ILE A 211 12.20 19.86 0.29
C ILE A 211 13.28 19.18 -0.54
N LEU A 212 12.97 18.02 -1.11
CA LEU A 212 13.80 17.35 -2.11
C LEU A 212 12.98 17.16 -3.39
N ILE A 213 13.41 17.79 -4.48
CA ILE A 213 12.71 17.77 -5.76
C ILE A 213 13.67 17.61 -6.93
N ASP A 214 13.14 17.30 -8.10
CA ASP A 214 13.93 17.26 -9.34
C ASP A 214 14.48 18.63 -9.73
N GLU A 215 15.71 18.66 -10.24
CA GLU A 215 16.27 19.84 -10.87
C GLU A 215 15.35 20.33 -12.01
N GLY A 216 14.98 21.61 -11.99
CA GLY A 216 14.04 22.23 -12.95
C GLY A 216 12.58 22.26 -12.48
N THR A 217 12.24 21.70 -11.30
CA THR A 217 10.94 21.96 -10.67
C THR A 217 10.96 23.35 -10.03
N GLU A 218 9.97 24.17 -10.36
CA GLU A 218 9.78 25.51 -9.78
C GLU A 218 9.12 25.40 -8.41
N VAL A 219 9.76 25.94 -7.36
CA VAL A 219 9.16 26.09 -6.03
C VAL A 219 8.52 27.46 -5.93
N ILE A 220 7.23 27.52 -5.61
CA ILE A 220 6.44 28.75 -5.52
C ILE A 220 6.08 29.01 -4.06
N GLY A 221 6.16 30.28 -3.67
CA GLY A 221 5.78 30.75 -2.34
C GLY A 221 6.95 30.95 -1.39
N PRO A 222 6.73 31.64 -0.28
CA PRO A 222 7.75 31.88 0.74
C PRO A 222 7.99 30.60 1.53
N THR A 223 9.25 30.23 1.72
CA THR A 223 9.64 29.10 2.55
C THR A 223 10.97 29.32 3.23
N ASN A 224 11.09 28.80 4.47
CA ASN A 224 12.36 28.70 5.20
C ASN A 224 12.93 27.28 5.12
N ALA A 225 12.30 26.39 4.35
CA ALA A 225 12.74 25.03 4.20
C ALA A 225 14.11 24.93 3.49
N HIS A 226 14.88 23.92 3.86
CA HIS A 226 16.09 23.56 3.14
C HIS A 226 15.69 22.85 1.85
N ILE A 227 16.03 23.43 0.69
CA ILE A 227 15.69 22.89 -0.63
C ILE A 227 16.91 22.18 -1.20
N ASN A 228 16.76 20.89 -1.51
CA ASN A 228 17.72 20.09 -2.25
C ASN A 228 17.15 19.74 -3.63
N TYR A 229 18.03 19.67 -4.61
CA TYR A 229 17.67 19.29 -5.98
C TYR A 229 18.32 17.97 -6.35
N ASN A 230 17.49 17.03 -6.78
CA ASN A 230 17.95 15.78 -7.39
C ASN A 230 18.38 16.05 -8.83
N LYS A 231 19.63 15.73 -9.15
CA LYS A 231 20.16 15.81 -10.52
C LYS A 231 19.79 14.53 -11.24
N LYS A 232 18.92 14.62 -12.23
CA LYS A 232 18.65 13.47 -13.12
C LYS A 232 19.96 13.04 -13.79
N THR A 233 20.45 11.86 -13.45
CA THR A 233 21.54 11.22 -14.21
C THR A 233 21.00 10.90 -15.59
N LYS A 234 21.66 11.47 -16.62
CA LYS A 234 21.35 11.24 -18.04
C LYS A 234 21.62 9.82 -18.44
#